data_35b3a846b1df9681042c11937d4109be
#
_entry.id   35b3a846b1df9681042c11937d4109be
#
_cell.length_a   1.000
_cell.length_b   1.000
_cell.length_c   1.000
_cell.angle_alpha   90.00
_cell.angle_beta   90.00
_cell.angle_gamma   90.00
#
_symmetry.space_group_name_H-M   'P 1'
#
loop_
_entity.id
_entity.type
_entity.pdbx_description
1 polymer ?
#
loop_
_entity_poly.entity_id
_entity_poly.type
_entity_poly.pdbx_seq_one_letter_code
_entity_poly.pdbx_strand_id
1 'polypeptide(L)'
;IFDARYDLTRDLQGNIDIALHRSFDKGLTWQPIQTVLDMGEWGGLPQKFNGVSDACILVDKNTNDIYIAGLWMHGALDDNGKWIEGLNENSTYWIHQWRKKGSQPGIGLKETCQFLITKSTDDGLTWSFPDNITGKTKRPEWWLFAPAPGQGITLADGTLVFPTQGRDEKGTAFSNITYSKDHGKTWMTSNPAYSNVTECNAAQLSDGTVMLNMRDNRNRG
;
A
#
# COMPACT_ATOMS: atom_id res chain seq x y z
N ILE A 1 2.37 -4.24 12.84
CA ILE A 1 2.57 -3.00 12.05
C ILE A 1 1.29 -2.17 12.08
N PHE A 2 1.41 -0.87 11.89
CA PHE A 2 0.30 0.08 11.93
C PHE A 2 0.68 1.41 11.29
N ASP A 3 -0.33 2.22 10.95
CA ASP A 3 -0.14 3.60 10.52
C ASP A 3 0.12 4.49 11.75
N ALA A 4 1.31 5.05 11.85
CA ALA A 4 1.66 6.04 12.86
C ALA A 4 1.21 7.43 12.36
N ARG A 5 0.17 7.98 12.97
CA ARG A 5 -0.44 9.27 12.60
C ARG A 5 0.00 10.34 13.58
N TYR A 6 0.74 11.34 13.12
CA TYR A 6 1.38 12.32 14.00
C TYR A 6 0.51 13.58 14.22
N ASP A 7 -0.10 14.10 13.18
CA ASP A 7 -0.78 15.39 13.25
C ASP A 7 -2.32 15.28 13.25
N LEU A 8 -2.85 14.27 12.59
CA LEU A 8 -4.29 14.09 12.38
C LEU A 8 -4.71 12.65 12.63
N THR A 9 -5.90 12.44 13.17
CA THR A 9 -6.45 11.10 13.44
C THR A 9 -7.12 10.43 12.23
N ARG A 10 -7.28 11.18 11.12
CA ARG A 10 -7.91 10.66 9.89
C ARG A 10 -6.90 9.93 9.01
N ASP A 11 -7.43 9.20 8.03
CA ASP A 11 -6.65 8.60 6.96
C ASP A 11 -5.91 9.65 6.13
N LEU A 12 -4.99 9.17 5.29
CA LEU A 12 -4.17 9.97 4.37
C LEU A 12 -4.85 11.28 4.01
N GLN A 13 -4.20 12.19 4.10
CA GLN A 13 -3.17 13.10 3.81
C GLN A 13 -2.81 13.82 5.11
N GLY A 14 -1.66 13.61 5.54
CA GLY A 14 -1.09 14.12 6.76
C GLY A 14 0.19 13.37 7.00
N ASN A 15 0.96 13.80 7.92
CA ASN A 15 2.19 13.14 8.33
C ASN A 15 1.84 11.76 8.94
N ILE A 16 1.96 10.72 8.12
CA ILE A 16 1.68 9.33 8.47
C ILE A 16 2.83 8.47 7.98
N ASP A 17 3.34 7.60 8.85
CA ASP A 17 4.36 6.61 8.52
C ASP A 17 3.85 5.22 8.86
N ILE A 18 4.49 4.19 8.29
CA ILE A 18 4.30 2.84 8.78
C ILE A 18 5.33 2.55 9.88
N ALA A 19 4.81 2.13 11.02
CA ALA A 19 5.59 1.77 12.18
C ALA A 19 5.26 0.35 12.67
N LEU A 20 6.11 -0.18 13.53
CA LEU A 20 5.91 -1.47 14.16
C LEU A 20 6.30 -1.45 15.65
N HIS A 21 5.75 -2.41 16.37
CA HIS A 21 6.26 -2.91 17.62
C HIS A 21 6.68 -4.37 17.46
N ARG A 22 7.72 -4.80 18.17
CA ARG A 22 8.17 -6.20 18.22
C ARG A 22 8.01 -6.75 19.64
N SER A 23 7.70 -8.04 19.70
CA SER A 23 7.70 -8.80 20.95
C SER A 23 8.63 -9.99 20.81
N PHE A 24 9.45 -10.24 21.85
CA PHE A 24 10.32 -11.42 21.92
C PHE A 24 9.78 -12.50 22.88
N ASP A 25 8.63 -12.25 23.50
CA ASP A 25 8.01 -13.09 24.53
C ASP A 25 6.54 -13.44 24.19
N LYS A 26 6.26 -13.63 22.91
CA LYS A 26 4.92 -14.01 22.38
C LYS A 26 3.82 -12.99 22.67
N GLY A 27 4.16 -11.71 22.70
CA GLY A 27 3.21 -10.62 22.89
C GLY A 27 2.96 -10.20 24.34
N LEU A 28 3.73 -10.73 25.30
CA LEU A 28 3.61 -10.32 26.71
C LEU A 28 4.18 -8.92 26.92
N THR A 29 5.30 -8.59 26.26
CA THR A 29 5.89 -7.25 26.26
C THR A 29 6.22 -6.80 24.83
N TRP A 30 6.28 -5.50 24.62
CA TRP A 30 6.53 -4.90 23.33
C TRP A 30 7.68 -3.93 23.37
N GLN A 31 8.56 -4.02 22.39
CA GLN A 31 9.66 -3.06 22.20
C GLN A 31 9.10 -1.68 21.82
N PRO A 32 9.88 -0.62 22.03
CA PRO A 32 9.51 0.73 21.59
C PRO A 32 9.12 0.74 20.10
N ILE A 33 8.28 1.71 19.73
CA ILE A 33 7.88 1.96 18.34
C ILE A 33 9.12 2.18 17.47
N GLN A 34 9.10 1.56 16.28
CA GLN A 34 10.09 1.76 15.23
C GLN A 34 9.37 2.15 13.94
N THR A 35 9.69 3.33 13.40
CA THR A 35 9.26 3.71 12.04
C THR A 35 10.05 2.91 11.03
N VAL A 36 9.38 2.30 10.07
CA VAL A 36 9.98 1.36 9.11
C VAL A 36 9.74 1.77 7.66
N LEU A 37 8.74 2.60 7.40
CA LEU A 37 8.50 3.16 6.08
C LEU A 37 8.03 4.60 6.23
N ASP A 38 8.94 5.52 5.98
CA ASP A 38 8.77 6.97 5.98
C ASP A 38 9.46 7.51 4.72
N MET A 39 8.80 8.41 4.00
CA MET A 39 9.37 9.06 2.83
C MET A 39 9.81 10.49 3.10
N GLY A 40 9.45 11.05 4.24
CA GLY A 40 9.77 12.42 4.59
C GLY A 40 9.30 13.42 3.54
N GLU A 41 10.15 14.38 3.21
CA GLU A 41 9.97 15.22 2.04
C GLU A 41 10.41 14.43 0.79
N TRP A 42 9.51 14.21 -0.14
CA TRP A 42 9.79 13.42 -1.34
C TRP A 42 9.27 14.10 -2.61
N GLY A 43 10.14 14.15 -3.64
CA GLY A 43 9.82 14.80 -4.92
C GLY A 43 9.53 16.31 -4.78
N GLY A 44 10.10 16.99 -3.79
CA GLY A 44 9.85 18.38 -3.47
C GLY A 44 8.49 18.62 -2.82
N LEU A 45 7.91 17.59 -2.19
CA LEU A 45 6.58 17.60 -1.58
C LEU A 45 6.70 17.50 -0.07
N PRO A 46 6.15 18.46 0.69
CA PRO A 46 6.36 18.53 2.14
C PRO A 46 5.66 17.40 2.87
N GLN A 47 6.35 16.81 3.84
CA GLN A 47 5.88 15.69 4.64
C GLN A 47 4.52 15.95 5.33
N LYS A 48 4.29 17.15 5.81
CA LYS A 48 3.03 17.50 6.50
C LYS A 48 1.75 17.26 5.68
N PHE A 49 1.87 17.09 4.36
CA PHE A 49 0.75 16.84 3.45
C PHE A 49 0.82 15.47 2.78
N ASN A 50 1.78 14.65 3.15
CA ASN A 50 1.96 13.32 2.61
C ASN A 50 2.12 12.28 3.72
N GLY A 51 1.92 11.03 3.37
CA GLY A 51 2.16 9.94 4.30
C GLY A 51 2.10 8.59 3.61
N VAL A 52 2.50 7.58 4.36
CA VAL A 52 2.43 6.18 3.97
C VAL A 52 1.43 5.46 4.88
N SER A 53 0.47 4.77 4.28
CA SER A 53 -0.64 4.09 4.96
C SER A 53 -0.90 2.73 4.31
N ASP A 54 -1.96 2.03 4.74
CA ASP A 54 -2.37 0.72 4.23
C ASP A 54 -1.25 -0.32 4.39
N ALA A 55 -0.68 -0.39 5.60
CA ALA A 55 0.43 -1.28 5.92
C ALA A 55 0.10 -2.76 5.68
N CYS A 56 0.91 -3.43 4.86
CA CYS A 56 0.80 -4.86 4.60
C CYS A 56 2.15 -5.55 4.84
N ILE A 57 2.19 -6.54 5.74
CA ILE A 57 3.41 -7.29 6.06
C ILE A 57 3.41 -8.67 5.39
N LEU A 58 4.58 -9.09 4.90
CA LEU A 58 4.78 -10.41 4.32
C LEU A 58 6.11 -10.97 4.80
N VAL A 59 6.15 -12.25 5.13
CA VAL A 59 7.38 -12.98 5.44
C VAL A 59 7.65 -14.00 4.35
N ASP A 60 8.82 -13.94 3.73
CA ASP A 60 9.32 -14.99 2.85
C ASP A 60 9.74 -16.19 3.70
N LYS A 61 8.96 -17.26 3.66
CA LYS A 61 9.21 -18.47 4.45
C LYS A 61 10.50 -19.23 4.04
N ASN A 62 11.07 -18.93 2.88
CA ASN A 62 12.28 -19.59 2.39
C ASN A 62 13.56 -18.88 2.82
N THR A 63 13.52 -17.54 2.95
CA THR A 63 14.69 -16.73 3.30
C THR A 63 14.59 -16.11 4.69
N ASN A 64 13.40 -16.09 5.29
CA ASN A 64 13.01 -15.34 6.49
C ASN A 64 13.06 -13.81 6.31
N ASP A 65 13.19 -13.32 5.09
CA ASP A 65 13.10 -11.89 4.83
C ASP A 65 11.70 -11.37 5.12
N ILE A 66 11.60 -10.19 5.70
CA ILE A 66 10.34 -9.54 6.01
C ILE A 66 10.17 -8.36 5.04
N TYR A 67 9.01 -8.27 4.42
CA TYR A 67 8.62 -7.17 3.56
C TYR A 67 7.48 -6.40 4.19
N ILE A 68 7.53 -5.09 4.15
CA ILE A 68 6.41 -4.21 4.49
C ILE A 68 6.10 -3.36 3.28
N ALA A 69 4.86 -3.46 2.82
CA ALA A 69 4.32 -2.64 1.74
C ALA A 69 3.44 -1.53 2.31
N GLY A 70 3.39 -0.41 1.61
CA GLY A 70 2.55 0.73 1.96
C GLY A 70 2.18 1.56 0.76
N LEU A 71 1.13 2.35 0.92
CA LEU A 71 0.62 3.31 -0.03
C LEU A 71 1.08 4.70 0.37
N TRP A 72 2.00 5.30 -0.39
CA TRP A 72 2.32 6.72 -0.22
C TRP A 72 1.34 7.59 -1.00
N MET A 73 0.88 8.65 -0.36
CA MET A 73 -0.08 9.57 -0.95
C MET A 73 0.17 10.99 -0.47
N HIS A 74 0.01 11.97 -1.37
CA HIS A 74 0.06 13.39 -1.03
C HIS A 74 -1.24 14.07 -1.44
N GLY A 75 -1.77 14.94 -0.58
CA GLY A 75 -2.97 15.70 -0.86
C GLY A 75 -2.72 17.11 -1.32
N ALA A 76 -3.63 17.65 -2.13
CA ALA A 76 -3.65 19.05 -2.44
C ALA A 76 -4.52 19.80 -1.42
N LEU A 77 -3.94 20.84 -0.79
CA LEU A 77 -4.63 21.71 0.16
C LEU A 77 -4.64 23.13 -0.39
N ASP A 78 -5.69 23.87 -0.07
CA ASP A 78 -5.75 25.32 -0.29
C ASP A 78 -4.92 26.07 0.78
N ASP A 79 -4.83 27.39 0.63
CA ASP A 79 -4.05 28.24 1.54
C ASP A 79 -4.60 28.23 2.99
N ASN A 80 -5.82 27.75 3.21
CA ASN A 80 -6.45 27.60 4.51
C ASN A 80 -6.25 26.19 5.10
N GLY A 81 -5.50 25.31 4.45
CA GLY A 81 -5.28 23.93 4.84
C GLY A 81 -6.49 23.02 4.62
N LYS A 82 -7.45 23.42 3.78
CA LYS A 82 -8.59 22.59 3.39
C LYS A 82 -8.28 21.83 2.10
N TRP A 83 -8.85 20.66 2.01
CA TRP A 83 -8.79 19.85 0.80
C TRP A 83 -9.37 20.59 -0.39
N ILE A 84 -8.60 20.63 -1.48
CA ILE A 84 -9.11 21.03 -2.79
C ILE A 84 -9.89 19.84 -3.35
N GLU A 85 -11.19 20.00 -3.48
CA GLU A 85 -12.09 18.98 -4.02
C GLU A 85 -12.32 19.16 -5.53
N GLY A 86 -12.80 18.10 -6.20
CA GLY A 86 -13.19 18.15 -7.61
C GLY A 86 -12.04 18.15 -8.61
N LEU A 87 -10.82 17.93 -8.16
CA LEU A 87 -9.66 17.79 -9.03
C LEU A 87 -9.78 16.52 -9.91
N ASN A 88 -9.30 16.58 -11.13
CA ASN A 88 -9.38 15.50 -12.12
C ASN A 88 -8.13 15.52 -13.01
N GLU A 89 -8.10 14.68 -14.04
CA GLU A 89 -6.96 14.52 -14.96
C GLU A 89 -6.51 15.80 -15.67
N ASN A 90 -7.37 16.80 -15.75
CA ASN A 90 -7.06 18.10 -16.38
C ASN A 90 -6.63 19.16 -15.35
N SER A 91 -6.60 18.82 -14.07
CA SER A 91 -6.24 19.78 -13.02
C SER A 91 -4.75 20.10 -13.06
N THR A 92 -4.42 21.38 -12.85
CA THR A 92 -3.03 21.84 -12.75
C THR A 92 -2.40 21.52 -11.39
N TYR A 93 -3.22 21.22 -10.40
CA TYR A 93 -2.79 20.69 -9.11
C TYR A 93 -2.61 19.20 -9.22
N TRP A 94 -1.53 18.67 -8.66
CA TRP A 94 -1.42 17.22 -8.49
C TRP A 94 -2.11 16.80 -7.21
N ILE A 95 -2.75 15.62 -7.24
CA ILE A 95 -3.62 15.17 -6.21
C ILE A 95 -3.54 13.68 -6.07
N HIS A 96 -3.44 13.32 -4.86
CA HIS A 96 -3.87 12.02 -4.47
C HIS A 96 -5.12 12.21 -3.61
N GLN A 97 -6.28 12.08 -4.20
CA GLN A 97 -7.53 12.03 -3.46
C GLN A 97 -7.97 10.60 -3.30
N TRP A 98 -8.27 10.23 -2.07
CA TRP A 98 -8.91 8.94 -1.80
C TRP A 98 -10.38 8.92 -2.26
N ARG A 99 -10.99 10.07 -2.51
CA ARG A 99 -12.39 10.20 -2.91
C ARG A 99 -12.59 9.89 -4.38
N LYS A 100 -13.75 9.36 -4.74
CA LYS A 100 -14.16 8.98 -6.10
C LYS A 100 -13.19 8.00 -6.75
N LYS A 101 -12.37 8.44 -7.66
CA LYS A 101 -11.41 7.61 -8.39
C LYS A 101 -10.13 7.36 -7.59
N GLY A 102 -9.88 8.12 -6.55
CA GLY A 102 -8.67 8.03 -5.73
C GLY A 102 -7.43 8.31 -6.53
N SER A 103 -6.52 9.10 -6.42
CA SER A 103 -5.35 9.26 -7.29
C SER A 103 -5.70 9.62 -8.75
N GLN A 104 -4.73 9.67 -9.64
CA GLN A 104 -4.86 9.97 -11.07
C GLN A 104 -4.30 8.80 -11.90
N PRO A 105 -4.66 8.66 -13.20
CA PRO A 105 -3.92 7.85 -14.13
C PRO A 105 -2.45 8.28 -14.22
N GLY A 106 -1.58 7.39 -14.72
CA GLY A 106 -0.15 7.63 -14.78
C GLY A 106 0.62 6.86 -13.70
N ILE A 107 1.91 7.12 -13.58
CA ILE A 107 2.82 6.44 -12.65
C ILE A 107 3.72 7.41 -11.86
N GLY A 108 3.70 8.70 -12.19
CA GLY A 108 4.54 9.72 -11.57
C GLY A 108 4.08 10.10 -10.15
N LEU A 109 5.01 10.64 -9.36
CA LEU A 109 4.74 11.09 -7.99
C LEU A 109 3.60 12.09 -7.89
N LYS A 110 3.49 12.98 -8.88
CA LYS A 110 2.47 14.02 -8.92
C LYS A 110 1.17 13.59 -9.59
N GLU A 111 1.10 12.37 -10.06
CA GLU A 111 -0.06 11.84 -10.78
C GLU A 111 -0.84 10.87 -9.92
N THR A 112 -0.14 9.96 -9.26
CA THR A 112 -0.79 8.84 -8.60
C THR A 112 -0.11 8.50 -7.28
N CYS A 113 -0.87 7.84 -6.39
CA CYS A 113 -0.31 7.23 -5.21
C CYS A 113 0.80 6.25 -5.58
N GLN A 114 1.76 6.05 -4.69
CA GLN A 114 2.92 5.22 -4.93
C GLN A 114 2.88 3.96 -4.06
N PHE A 115 3.10 2.82 -4.69
CA PHE A 115 3.22 1.54 -4.02
C PHE A 115 4.69 1.32 -3.60
N LEU A 116 4.95 1.37 -2.31
CA LEU A 116 6.27 1.27 -1.72
C LEU A 116 6.46 -0.07 -1.02
N ILE A 117 7.67 -0.59 -1.06
CA ILE A 117 8.06 -1.78 -0.29
C ILE A 117 9.40 -1.51 0.40
N THR A 118 9.50 -1.81 1.69
CA THR A 118 10.76 -1.92 2.41
C THR A 118 10.99 -3.37 2.83
N LYS A 119 12.24 -3.74 3.05
CA LYS A 119 12.69 -5.11 3.34
C LYS A 119 13.61 -5.14 4.54
N SER A 120 13.44 -6.12 5.38
CA SER A 120 14.38 -6.50 6.44
C SER A 120 14.91 -7.92 6.20
N THR A 121 16.22 -8.12 6.44
CA THR A 121 16.89 -9.42 6.37
C THR A 121 17.47 -9.85 7.72
N ASP A 122 17.08 -9.17 8.80
CA ASP A 122 17.61 -9.32 10.16
C ASP A 122 16.49 -9.29 11.23
N ASP A 123 15.40 -9.99 10.96
CA ASP A 123 14.23 -10.11 11.84
C ASP A 123 13.58 -8.76 12.23
N GLY A 124 13.63 -7.79 11.29
CA GLY A 124 13.03 -6.47 11.47
C GLY A 124 13.84 -5.53 12.33
N LEU A 125 15.14 -5.79 12.53
CA LEU A 125 16.03 -4.87 13.26
C LEU A 125 16.36 -3.65 12.40
N THR A 126 16.72 -3.87 11.15
CA THR A 126 16.98 -2.81 10.18
C THR A 126 16.14 -3.01 8.91
N TRP A 127 15.93 -1.93 8.18
CA TRP A 127 15.08 -1.89 6.99
C TRP A 127 15.79 -1.20 5.83
N SER A 128 15.57 -1.71 4.63
CA SER A 128 16.08 -1.08 3.42
C SER A 128 15.41 0.28 3.19
N PHE A 129 16.06 1.13 2.39
CA PHE A 129 15.36 2.26 1.80
C PHE A 129 14.17 1.75 0.97
N PRO A 130 12.99 2.40 1.01
CA PRO A 130 11.81 1.94 0.29
C PRO A 130 12.02 1.86 -1.23
N ASP A 131 11.68 0.73 -1.85
CA ASP A 131 11.59 0.58 -3.31
C ASP A 131 10.21 0.99 -3.78
N ASN A 132 10.16 1.88 -4.77
CA ASN A 132 8.93 2.29 -5.41
C ASN A 132 8.63 1.35 -6.58
N ILE A 133 7.66 0.46 -6.39
CA ILE A 133 7.28 -0.53 -7.39
C ILE A 133 6.09 -0.10 -8.26
N THR A 134 5.59 1.13 -8.12
CA THR A 134 4.41 1.63 -8.86
C THR A 134 4.55 1.43 -10.36
N GLY A 135 5.66 1.86 -10.95
CA GLY A 135 5.89 1.72 -12.39
C GLY A 135 6.08 0.29 -12.89
N LYS A 136 6.31 -0.68 -11.97
CA LYS A 136 6.46 -2.11 -12.28
C LYS A 136 5.13 -2.87 -12.18
N THR A 137 4.17 -2.35 -11.42
CA THR A 137 2.97 -3.08 -10.99
C THR A 137 1.66 -2.42 -11.37
N LYS A 138 1.56 -1.10 -11.34
CA LYS A 138 0.36 -0.36 -11.70
C LYS A 138 0.27 -0.20 -13.23
N ARG A 139 -0.90 -0.43 -13.82
CA ARG A 139 -1.15 -0.06 -15.21
C ARG A 139 -1.35 1.47 -15.31
N PRO A 140 -0.77 2.13 -16.33
CA PRO A 140 -0.84 3.59 -16.45
C PRO A 140 -2.26 4.16 -16.47
N GLU A 141 -3.22 3.44 -17.04
CA GLU A 141 -4.62 3.83 -17.14
C GLU A 141 -5.40 3.71 -15.83
N TRP A 142 -4.89 2.99 -14.84
CA TRP A 142 -5.56 2.87 -13.53
C TRP A 142 -5.44 4.15 -12.72
N TRP A 143 -6.46 4.46 -11.94
CA TRP A 143 -6.48 5.63 -11.06
C TRP A 143 -5.71 5.38 -9.76
N LEU A 144 -5.94 4.25 -9.13
CA LEU A 144 -5.30 3.85 -7.88
C LEU A 144 -4.75 2.45 -8.01
N PHE A 145 -3.60 2.19 -7.38
CA PHE A 145 -3.13 0.84 -7.13
C PHE A 145 -2.26 0.82 -5.87
N ALA A 146 -2.59 -0.07 -4.92
CA ALA A 146 -2.02 -0.09 -3.59
C ALA A 146 -2.03 -1.49 -2.98
N PRO A 147 -1.21 -1.76 -1.94
CA PRO A 147 -1.44 -2.94 -1.11
C PRO A 147 -2.81 -2.84 -0.43
N ALA A 148 -3.42 -3.97 -0.13
CA ALA A 148 -4.50 -4.03 0.83
C ALA A 148 -3.90 -4.10 2.24
N PRO A 149 -4.46 -3.37 3.23
CA PRO A 149 -3.93 -3.41 4.59
C PRO A 149 -4.05 -4.81 5.20
N GLY A 150 -3.03 -5.25 5.94
CA GLY A 150 -3.04 -6.54 6.62
C GLY A 150 -1.78 -7.38 6.40
N GLN A 151 -1.92 -8.55 5.79
CA GLN A 151 -0.78 -9.44 5.57
C GLN A 151 -0.80 -10.09 4.18
N GLY A 152 0.40 -10.21 3.61
CA GLY A 152 0.68 -11.08 2.48
C GLY A 152 1.00 -12.51 2.92
N ILE A 153 1.19 -13.39 1.94
CA ILE A 153 1.49 -14.80 2.18
C ILE A 153 2.62 -15.28 1.28
N THR A 154 3.35 -16.31 1.74
CA THR A 154 4.22 -17.13 0.89
C THR A 154 3.47 -18.38 0.50
N LEU A 155 3.30 -18.61 -0.80
CA LEU A 155 2.66 -19.82 -1.33
C LEU A 155 3.57 -21.05 -1.15
N ALA A 156 3.00 -22.24 -1.31
CA ALA A 156 3.76 -23.50 -1.19
C ALA A 156 4.92 -23.65 -2.18
N ASP A 157 4.82 -23.00 -3.35
CA ASP A 157 5.88 -22.96 -4.35
C ASP A 157 6.93 -21.86 -4.11
N GLY A 158 6.81 -21.11 -3.01
CA GLY A 158 7.72 -20.02 -2.66
C GLY A 158 7.31 -18.66 -3.23
N THR A 159 6.25 -18.57 -4.03
CA THR A 159 5.75 -17.29 -4.55
C THR A 159 5.29 -16.39 -3.40
N LEU A 160 5.81 -15.17 -3.36
CA LEU A 160 5.39 -14.13 -2.43
C LEU A 160 4.15 -13.43 -2.98
N VAL A 161 3.14 -13.21 -2.16
CA VAL A 161 1.88 -12.59 -2.59
C VAL A 161 1.46 -11.49 -1.62
N PHE A 162 1.33 -10.28 -2.11
CA PHE A 162 0.58 -9.20 -1.47
C PHE A 162 -0.84 -9.16 -2.01
N PRO A 163 -1.88 -9.20 -1.17
CA PRO A 163 -3.22 -8.79 -1.58
C PRO A 163 -3.19 -7.31 -1.93
N THR A 164 -3.82 -6.94 -3.03
CA THR A 164 -3.80 -5.57 -3.56
C THR A 164 -5.18 -5.11 -3.97
N GLN A 165 -5.34 -3.80 -4.03
CA GLN A 165 -6.55 -3.11 -4.41
C GLN A 165 -6.24 -2.01 -5.43
N GLY A 166 -7.23 -1.67 -6.24
CA GLY A 166 -7.06 -0.63 -7.23
C GLY A 166 -8.37 -0.04 -7.73
N ARG A 167 -8.23 0.90 -8.63
CA ARG A 167 -9.34 1.43 -9.43
C ARG A 167 -8.92 1.46 -10.89
N ASP A 168 -9.78 0.89 -11.73
CA ASP A 168 -9.56 0.79 -13.17
C ASP A 168 -9.67 2.16 -13.88
N GLU A 169 -9.57 2.18 -15.21
CA GLU A 169 -9.67 3.37 -16.06
C GLU A 169 -11.01 4.11 -15.95
N LYS A 170 -12.05 3.43 -15.47
CA LYS A 170 -13.39 4.00 -15.22
C LYS A 170 -13.56 4.46 -13.77
N GLY A 171 -12.56 4.19 -12.90
CA GLY A 171 -12.63 4.43 -11.47
C GLY A 171 -13.37 3.33 -10.71
N THR A 172 -13.68 2.19 -11.34
CA THR A 172 -14.30 1.05 -10.68
C THR A 172 -13.29 0.37 -9.76
N ALA A 173 -13.64 0.20 -8.51
CA ALA A 173 -12.78 -0.49 -7.54
C ALA A 173 -12.63 -1.97 -7.88
N PHE A 174 -11.45 -2.53 -7.63
CA PHE A 174 -11.16 -3.95 -7.78
C PHE A 174 -10.15 -4.42 -6.74
N SER A 175 -10.12 -5.73 -6.53
CA SER A 175 -9.06 -6.41 -5.78
C SER A 175 -8.34 -7.41 -6.67
N ASN A 176 -7.05 -7.62 -6.41
CA ASN A 176 -6.21 -8.59 -7.08
C ASN A 176 -5.00 -8.96 -6.22
N ILE A 177 -3.93 -9.47 -6.81
CA ILE A 177 -2.66 -9.73 -6.13
C ILE A 177 -1.49 -9.12 -6.87
N THR A 178 -0.50 -8.67 -6.10
CA THR A 178 0.86 -8.39 -6.57
C THR A 178 1.77 -9.47 -6.02
N TYR A 179 2.60 -10.07 -6.87
CA TYR A 179 3.37 -11.26 -6.49
C TYR A 179 4.79 -11.22 -7.04
N SER A 180 5.68 -11.97 -6.38
CA SER A 180 7.07 -12.19 -6.76
C SER A 180 7.40 -13.67 -6.73
N LYS A 181 8.14 -14.14 -7.75
CA LYS A 181 8.63 -15.52 -7.84
C LYS A 181 10.15 -15.65 -7.62
N ASP A 182 10.79 -14.56 -7.27
CA ASP A 182 12.25 -14.43 -7.19
C ASP A 182 12.70 -13.74 -5.88
N HIS A 183 11.96 -14.02 -4.80
CA HIS A 183 12.24 -13.47 -3.46
C HIS A 183 12.27 -11.94 -3.45
N GLY A 184 11.26 -11.32 -4.06
CA GLY A 184 11.04 -9.87 -4.04
C GLY A 184 11.97 -9.05 -4.94
N LYS A 185 12.77 -9.68 -5.82
CA LYS A 185 13.62 -8.95 -6.78
C LYS A 185 12.78 -8.30 -7.87
N THR A 186 11.74 -9.00 -8.34
CA THR A 186 10.76 -8.44 -9.27
C THR A 186 9.34 -8.68 -8.77
N TRP A 187 8.46 -7.73 -9.08
CA TRP A 187 7.06 -7.79 -8.71
C TRP A 187 6.18 -7.68 -9.95
N MET A 188 5.13 -8.47 -9.98
CA MET A 188 4.14 -8.54 -11.06
C MET A 188 2.74 -8.43 -10.49
N THR A 189 1.80 -7.96 -11.31
CA THR A 189 0.40 -7.76 -10.91
C THR A 189 -0.51 -8.65 -11.72
N SER A 190 -1.44 -9.33 -11.06
CA SER A 190 -2.47 -10.13 -11.71
C SER A 190 -3.55 -9.24 -12.36
N ASN A 191 -4.40 -9.84 -13.18
CA ASN A 191 -5.64 -9.18 -13.58
C ASN A 191 -6.55 -8.94 -12.36
N PRO A 192 -7.47 -7.94 -12.41
CA PRO A 192 -8.52 -7.79 -11.41
C PRO A 192 -9.28 -9.11 -11.21
N ALA A 193 -9.40 -9.53 -9.95
CA ALA A 193 -10.12 -10.76 -9.59
C ALA A 193 -11.63 -10.50 -9.53
N TYR A 194 -12.03 -9.36 -9.01
CA TYR A 194 -13.43 -8.96 -8.92
C TYR A 194 -13.57 -7.42 -8.85
N SER A 195 -14.72 -6.91 -9.31
CA SER A 195 -15.01 -5.48 -9.36
C SER A 195 -15.98 -5.04 -8.25
N ASN A 196 -15.96 -3.73 -7.91
CA ASN A 196 -16.71 -3.11 -6.83
C ASN A 196 -16.33 -3.64 -5.43
N VAL A 197 -15.09 -4.05 -5.27
CA VAL A 197 -14.48 -4.50 -4.03
C VAL A 197 -13.17 -3.73 -3.79
N THR A 198 -12.75 -3.68 -2.54
CA THR A 198 -11.45 -3.09 -2.14
C THR A 198 -10.75 -4.05 -1.19
N GLU A 199 -9.94 -3.55 -0.32
CA GLU A 199 -9.22 -4.24 0.75
C GLU A 199 -9.49 -5.75 0.82
N CYS A 200 -8.50 -6.54 0.54
CA CYS A 200 -8.65 -7.99 0.51
C CYS A 200 -7.57 -8.67 1.33
N ASN A 201 -7.84 -9.90 1.74
CA ASN A 201 -6.85 -10.81 2.32
C ASN A 201 -6.72 -12.04 1.43
N ALA A 202 -5.52 -12.60 1.39
CA ALA A 202 -5.21 -13.78 0.61
C ALA A 202 -4.97 -14.99 1.52
N ALA A 203 -5.40 -16.16 1.07
CA ALA A 203 -5.07 -17.44 1.67
C ALA A 203 -4.83 -18.48 0.58
N GLN A 204 -3.89 -19.41 0.81
CA GLN A 204 -3.74 -20.57 -0.05
C GLN A 204 -4.49 -21.76 0.56
N LEU A 205 -5.33 -22.37 -0.25
CA LEU A 205 -6.08 -23.57 0.13
C LEU A 205 -5.21 -24.84 -0.03
N SER A 206 -5.68 -25.96 0.53
CA SER A 206 -4.93 -27.23 0.51
C SER A 206 -4.70 -27.80 -0.88
N ASP A 207 -5.51 -27.43 -1.86
CA ASP A 207 -5.38 -27.82 -3.27
C ASP A 207 -4.46 -26.88 -4.07
N GLY A 208 -3.85 -25.87 -3.41
CA GLY A 208 -3.00 -24.85 -4.04
C GLY A 208 -3.75 -23.63 -4.56
N THR A 209 -5.07 -23.62 -4.56
CA THR A 209 -5.87 -22.47 -4.98
C THR A 209 -5.61 -21.25 -4.09
N VAL A 210 -5.45 -20.07 -4.68
CA VAL A 210 -5.38 -18.80 -3.95
C VAL A 210 -6.79 -18.21 -3.83
N MET A 211 -7.25 -18.08 -2.61
CA MET A 211 -8.53 -17.45 -2.27
C MET A 211 -8.29 -16.00 -1.86
N LEU A 212 -9.11 -15.08 -2.36
CA LEU A 212 -9.18 -13.69 -1.90
C LEU A 212 -10.50 -13.44 -1.17
N ASN A 213 -10.42 -13.01 0.09
CA ASN A 213 -11.55 -12.47 0.83
C ASN A 213 -11.55 -10.95 0.67
N MET A 214 -12.59 -10.38 0.08
CA MET A 214 -12.64 -9.00 -0.41
C MET A 214 -13.75 -8.20 0.30
N ARG A 215 -13.45 -6.94 0.64
CA ARG A 215 -14.44 -6.01 1.15
C ARG A 215 -15.38 -5.57 0.03
N ASP A 216 -16.66 -5.87 0.15
CA ASP A 216 -17.70 -5.42 -0.79
C ASP A 216 -18.11 -3.97 -0.50
N ASN A 217 -17.96 -3.09 -1.49
CA ASN A 217 -18.32 -1.68 -1.39
C ASN A 217 -19.75 -1.36 -1.85
N ARG A 218 -20.56 -2.34 -2.18
CA ARG A 218 -21.92 -2.17 -2.71
C ARG A 218 -22.99 -2.00 -1.63
N ASN A 219 -22.62 -1.84 -0.37
CA ASN A 219 -23.55 -1.75 0.78
C ASN A 219 -24.59 -2.87 0.81
N ARG A 220 -24.20 -4.07 0.47
CA ARG A 220 -25.02 -5.25 0.65
C ARG A 220 -24.77 -5.77 2.06
N GLY A 221 -25.51 -5.21 3.01
CA GLY A 221 -25.42 -5.55 4.41
C GLY A 221 -25.81 -6.97 4.71
#